data_f90ed2d54810fbf9997bac6d34d2a848
#
_entry.id   f90ed2d54810fbf9997bac6d34d2a848
#
_cell.length_a   1.000
_cell.length_b   1.000
_cell.length_c   1.000
_cell.angle_alpha   90.00
_cell.angle_beta   90.00
_cell.angle_gamma   90.00
#
_symmetry.space_group_name_H-M   'P 1'
#
loop_
_entity.id
_entity.type
_entity.pdbx_description
1 polymer ?
#
loop_
_entity_poly.entity_id
_entity_poly.type
_entity_poly.pdbx_seq_one_letter_code
_entity_poly.pdbx_strand_id
1 'polypeptide(L)'
;MFARMFTIEGRRDQLADFTRAGAEKVLPALRRLDGFEGLLILTQRRSGKILVVTLWESEEAMCGGEEASYWFRAFGAEVAGGEVTNVER
;
A
#
# COMPACT_ATOMS: atom_id res chain seq x y z
N MET A 1 13.51 4.81 -11.43
CA MET A 1 12.36 4.27 -10.68
C MET A 1 12.38 4.79 -9.26
N PHE A 2 11.23 5.16 -8.75
CA PHE A 2 11.07 5.69 -7.38
C PHE A 2 10.06 4.84 -6.64
N ALA A 3 10.23 4.72 -5.33
CA ALA A 3 9.39 3.89 -4.50
C ALA A 3 8.89 4.66 -3.29
N ARG A 4 7.63 4.44 -2.93
CA ARG A 4 7.07 4.86 -1.65
C ARG A 4 6.74 3.61 -0.86
N MET A 5 7.10 3.61 0.40
CA MET A 5 6.86 2.47 1.28
C MET A 5 6.09 2.90 2.51
N PHE A 6 5.22 2.04 2.97
CA PHE A 6 4.64 2.20 4.29
C PHE A 6 4.41 0.86 4.95
N THR A 7 4.36 0.88 6.28
CA THR A 7 4.18 -0.31 7.10
C THR A 7 2.87 -0.21 7.84
N ILE A 8 2.13 -1.31 7.86
CA ILE A 8 0.92 -1.45 8.66
C ILE A 8 1.16 -2.53 9.71
N GLU A 9 0.84 -2.23 10.95
CA GLU A 9 0.78 -3.21 12.03
C GLU A 9 -0.67 -3.69 12.11
N GLY A 10 -0.95 -4.80 11.42
CA GLY A 10 -2.30 -5.33 11.30
C GLY A 10 -2.51 -6.58 12.14
N ARG A 11 -3.67 -7.19 11.95
CA ARG A 11 -4.03 -8.45 12.61
C ARG A 11 -3.69 -9.64 11.71
N ARG A 12 -3.13 -10.68 12.29
CA ARG A 12 -2.71 -11.86 11.53
C ARG A 12 -3.85 -12.51 10.77
N ASP A 13 -5.05 -12.50 11.33
CA ASP A 13 -6.23 -13.08 10.70
C ASP A 13 -6.82 -12.22 9.58
N GLN A 14 -6.30 -11.02 9.37
CA GLN A 14 -6.76 -10.10 8.32
C GLN A 14 -5.80 -10.01 7.13
N LEU A 15 -4.68 -10.74 7.15
CA LEU A 15 -3.66 -10.62 6.09
C LEU A 15 -4.21 -11.04 4.70
N ALA A 16 -4.96 -12.12 4.65
CA ALA A 16 -5.54 -12.60 3.38
C ALA A 16 -6.55 -11.60 2.83
N ASP A 17 -7.37 -11.01 3.70
CA ASP A 17 -8.35 -9.99 3.30
C ASP A 17 -7.66 -8.74 2.79
N PHE A 18 -6.58 -8.33 3.44
CA PHE A 18 -5.79 -7.17 3.00
C PHE A 18 -5.21 -7.40 1.61
N THR A 19 -4.60 -8.56 1.38
CA THR A 19 -3.99 -8.88 0.09
C THR A 19 -5.05 -8.90 -1.03
N ARG A 20 -6.20 -9.49 -0.76
CA ARG A 20 -7.30 -9.52 -1.71
C ARG A 20 -7.83 -8.13 -2.03
N ALA A 21 -8.06 -7.31 -1.00
CA ALA A 21 -8.53 -5.93 -1.18
C ALA A 21 -7.52 -5.10 -1.99
N GLY A 22 -6.23 -5.32 -1.75
CA GLY A 22 -5.17 -4.66 -2.52
C GLY A 22 -5.26 -4.98 -4.00
N ALA A 23 -5.42 -6.26 -4.33
CA ALA A 23 -5.50 -6.69 -5.72
C ALA A 23 -6.81 -6.25 -6.40
N GLU A 24 -7.93 -6.33 -5.70
CA GLU A 24 -9.25 -6.11 -6.30
C GLU A 24 -9.68 -4.65 -6.32
N LYS A 25 -9.29 -3.86 -5.32
CA LYS A 25 -9.77 -2.48 -5.16
C LYS A 25 -8.69 -1.43 -5.30
N VAL A 26 -7.52 -1.67 -4.75
CA VAL A 26 -6.45 -0.68 -4.72
C VAL A 26 -5.66 -0.65 -6.03
N LEU A 27 -5.24 -1.81 -6.50
CA LEU A 27 -4.43 -1.89 -7.73
C LEU A 27 -5.14 -1.27 -8.95
N PRO A 28 -6.43 -1.54 -9.20
CA PRO A 28 -7.11 -0.88 -10.32
C PRO A 28 -7.14 0.64 -10.21
N ALA A 29 -7.28 1.17 -8.99
CA ALA A 29 -7.27 2.62 -8.77
C ALA A 29 -5.89 3.22 -9.02
N LEU A 30 -4.82 2.54 -8.55
CA LEU A 30 -3.45 3.00 -8.77
C LEU A 30 -3.04 2.96 -10.25
N ARG A 31 -3.53 1.97 -10.99
CA ARG A 31 -3.22 1.85 -12.43
C ARG A 31 -3.70 3.03 -13.26
N ARG A 32 -4.64 3.80 -12.75
CA ARG A 32 -5.15 5.00 -13.44
C ARG A 32 -4.24 6.21 -13.25
N LEU A 33 -3.27 6.13 -12.34
CA LEU A 33 -2.37 7.24 -12.05
C LEU A 33 -1.18 7.23 -13.00
N ASP A 34 -0.84 8.41 -13.51
CA ASP A 34 0.28 8.57 -14.42
C ASP A 34 1.58 8.17 -13.74
N GLY A 35 2.37 7.35 -14.43
CA GLY A 35 3.68 6.95 -13.94
C GLY A 35 3.68 5.85 -12.89
N PHE A 36 2.53 5.30 -12.54
CA PHE A 36 2.47 4.15 -11.64
C PHE A 36 3.02 2.92 -12.35
N GLU A 37 3.96 2.21 -11.70
CA GLU A 37 4.62 1.05 -12.31
C GLU A 37 4.37 -0.26 -11.59
N GLY A 38 4.04 -0.25 -10.31
CA GLY A 38 3.80 -1.51 -9.61
C GLY A 38 3.48 -1.37 -8.15
N LEU A 39 2.92 -2.45 -7.61
CA LEU A 39 2.54 -2.58 -6.21
C LEU A 39 3.09 -3.89 -5.67
N LEU A 40 3.81 -3.81 -4.54
CA LEU A 40 4.29 -4.98 -3.80
C LEU A 40 3.67 -4.96 -2.42
N ILE A 41 3.14 -6.10 -1.99
CA ILE A 41 2.61 -6.29 -0.65
C ILE A 41 3.34 -7.47 -0.03
N LEU A 42 4.08 -7.20 1.04
CA LEU A 42 4.84 -8.22 1.76
C LEU A 42 4.23 -8.37 3.14
N THR A 43 3.90 -9.61 3.52
CA THR A 43 3.24 -9.88 4.79
C THR A 43 4.12 -10.76 5.67
N GLN A 44 4.09 -10.50 6.98
CA GLN A 44 4.74 -11.33 7.96
C GLN A 44 3.66 -12.00 8.82
N ARG A 45 3.45 -13.28 8.61
CA ARG A 45 2.33 -14.02 9.22
C ARG A 45 2.34 -14.03 10.72
N ARG A 46 3.52 -14.07 11.33
CA ARG A 46 3.64 -14.18 12.80
C ARG A 46 3.18 -12.93 13.53
N SER A 47 3.47 -11.76 12.95
CA SER A 47 3.21 -10.49 13.63
C SER A 47 1.99 -9.75 13.12
N GLY A 48 1.51 -10.08 11.91
CA GLY A 48 0.49 -9.29 11.24
C GLY A 48 1.05 -8.05 10.56
N LYS A 49 2.37 -7.92 10.48
CA LYS A 49 3.02 -6.77 9.86
C LYS A 49 2.92 -6.85 8.34
N ILE A 50 2.61 -5.72 7.73
CA ILE A 50 2.48 -5.61 6.27
C ILE A 50 3.35 -4.46 5.79
N LEU A 51 4.18 -4.75 4.79
CA LEU A 51 4.97 -3.74 4.10
C LEU A 51 4.38 -3.54 2.72
N VAL A 52 4.03 -2.30 2.38
CA VAL A 52 3.47 -1.96 1.08
C VAL A 52 4.43 -1.05 0.35
N VAL A 53 4.76 -1.42 -0.89
CA VAL A 53 5.66 -0.64 -1.74
C VAL A 53 4.92 -0.30 -3.02
N THR A 54 4.88 1.00 -3.36
CA THR A 54 4.38 1.45 -4.66
C THR A 54 5.57 1.96 -5.48
N LEU A 55 5.60 1.57 -6.74
CA LEU A 55 6.69 1.90 -7.65
C LEU A 55 6.22 2.91 -8.70
N TRP A 56 7.05 3.91 -8.98
CA TRP A 56 6.72 5.04 -9.84
C TRP A 56 7.82 5.32 -10.84
N GLU A 57 7.43 5.78 -12.01
CA GLU A 57 8.35 6.12 -13.10
C GLU A 57 9.29 7.27 -12.72
N SER A 58 8.77 8.26 -11.99
CA SER A 58 9.52 9.46 -11.61
C SER A 58 9.09 9.94 -10.23
N GLU A 59 9.89 10.82 -9.64
CA GLU A 59 9.56 11.47 -8.37
C GLU A 59 8.30 12.32 -8.51
N GLU A 60 8.15 12.99 -9.65
CA GLU A 60 6.98 13.81 -9.94
C GLU A 60 5.71 12.96 -9.95
N ALA A 61 5.75 11.79 -10.61
CA ALA A 61 4.61 10.87 -10.63
C ALA A 61 4.28 10.36 -9.23
N MET A 62 5.30 10.06 -8.43
CA MET A 62 5.13 9.63 -7.05
C MET A 62 4.44 10.70 -6.21
N CYS A 63 4.87 11.95 -6.35
CA CYS A 63 4.26 13.08 -5.65
C CYS A 63 2.83 13.33 -6.13
N GLY A 64 2.56 13.15 -7.43
CA GLY A 64 1.23 13.28 -7.99
C GLY A 64 0.25 12.23 -7.44
N GLY A 65 0.76 11.09 -6.98
CA GLY A 65 -0.04 10.05 -6.37
C GLY A 65 -0.23 10.17 -4.85
N GLU A 66 0.20 11.27 -4.25
CA GLU A 66 0.18 11.44 -2.78
C GLU A 66 -1.21 11.32 -2.18
N GLU A 67 -2.20 11.94 -2.79
CA GLU A 67 -3.59 11.91 -2.31
C GLU A 67 -4.17 10.50 -2.37
N ALA A 68 -3.95 9.81 -3.47
CA ALA A 68 -4.37 8.42 -3.63
C ALA A 68 -3.65 7.51 -2.63
N SER A 69 -2.37 7.77 -2.37
CA SER A 69 -1.59 7.01 -1.39
C SER A 69 -2.12 7.20 0.03
N TYR A 70 -2.54 8.41 0.36
CA TYR A 70 -3.15 8.69 1.66
C TYR A 70 -4.43 7.86 1.85
N TRP A 71 -5.30 7.88 0.85
CA TRP A 71 -6.53 7.08 0.88
C TRP A 71 -6.21 5.59 1.02
N PHE A 72 -5.23 5.12 0.26
CA PHE A 72 -4.84 3.71 0.30
C PHE A 72 -4.35 3.31 1.69
N ARG A 73 -3.54 4.15 2.33
CA ARG A 73 -3.05 3.87 3.69
C ARG A 73 -4.20 3.75 4.68
N ALA A 74 -5.14 4.67 4.65
CA ALA A 74 -6.29 4.65 5.54
C ALA A 74 -7.18 3.43 5.30
N PHE A 75 -7.49 3.15 4.05
CA PHE A 75 -8.29 1.99 3.66
C PHE A 75 -7.58 0.69 4.03
N GLY A 76 -6.29 0.59 3.72
CA GLY A 76 -5.50 -0.60 4.01
C GLY A 76 -5.40 -0.89 5.49
N ALA A 77 -5.18 0.12 6.31
CA ALA A 77 -5.12 -0.04 7.76
C ALA A 77 -6.44 -0.56 8.32
N GLU A 78 -7.56 -0.05 7.82
CA GLU A 78 -8.88 -0.51 8.23
C GLU A 78 -9.10 -1.97 7.88
N VAL A 79 -8.80 -2.38 6.65
CA VAL A 79 -8.95 -3.77 6.20
C VAL A 79 -8.02 -4.70 6.98
N ALA A 80 -6.81 -4.25 7.28
CA ALA A 80 -5.83 -5.05 8.03
C ALA A 80 -6.14 -5.13 9.53
N GLY A 81 -7.08 -4.33 10.00
CA GLY A 81 -7.42 -4.28 11.43
C GLY A 81 -6.31 -3.67 12.27
N GLY A 82 -5.56 -2.72 11.72
CA GLY A 82 -4.40 -2.14 12.38
C GLY A 82 -4.21 -0.68 12.02
N GLU A 83 -2.95 -0.23 12.09
CA GLU A 83 -2.61 1.16 11.86
C GLU A 83 -1.30 1.30 11.10
N VAL A 84 -1.16 2.41 10.39
CA VAL A 84 0.08 2.73 9.68
C VAL A 84 1.10 3.21 10.70
N THR A 85 2.25 2.53 10.76
CA THR A 85 3.31 2.83 11.74
C THR A 85 4.50 3.56 11.14
N ASN A 86 4.67 3.48 9.82
CA ASN A 86 5.80 4.12 9.15
C ASN A 86 5.47 4.40 7.69
N VAL A 87 5.93 5.55 7.19
CA VAL A 87 5.82 5.93 5.78
C VAL A 87 7.17 6.44 5.32
N GLU A 88 7.72 5.85 4.25
CA GLU A 88 8.99 6.26 3.65
C GLU A 88 8.80 6.58 2.17
N ARG A 89 9.55 7.56 1.71
CA ARG A 89 9.53 8.00 0.32
C ARG A 89 10.90 7.92 -0.31
#